data_24f0e80fd77d8251f346bdfc395c9abd
#
_entry.id   24f0e80fd77d8251f346bdfc395c9abd
#
_cell.length_a   1.000
_cell.length_b   1.000
_cell.length_c   1.000
_cell.angle_alpha   90.00
_cell.angle_beta   90.00
_cell.angle_gamma   90.00
#
_symmetry.space_group_name_H-M   'P 1'
#
loop_
_entity.id
_entity.type
_entity.pdbx_description
1 polymer ?
#
loop_
_entity_poly.entity_id
_entity_poly.type
_entity_poly.pdbx_seq_one_letter_code
_entity_poly.pdbx_strand_id
1 'polypeptide(L)'
;MKTRATVPLILAAALSLAACAHKPPHGEPPPPPPPPPTETGDVPAVPLNEPPPMHLVVQARADTPIVSLRLVFHTGSIDDPKGKEGLTALTAKLMAEGGTQRLSAAQLLEALYPMAAELKVVTDKEMTTLSGRVHQDFLPAFLILFTDTLLQPRFDPAEFERLRANALNAVRNGLRSEDDETLGKVGLDALIYAGHPYAHYTGGTVQGLQSLTLEDVKAHARRVFTQDRLVIGLAGPVDANLQQTMTSRLSGLPAKGAPRVALPTVKSSAGRALILQKPTLSTAVSMGFVTPMRRGDPDFFPVAFALSNLGEHRQFIGVLFNELREKRGLNYGDYAYAEHFIEDRGNGTFNRTNLVRTQQDVSIWLRPVVPANAVFATRGAVYFLERMSNEPLSPERFDLVRGFLQGYTRLWEQTDQRRLGQAIDSLYYGTPDFLDRYRDALKTMTPESVQAAVRRQLSPEKLAFVFVTEDAQGLAQKLKSGEPSPITYASPKPPEVLKVDERIIQQKLPVRPDAVQIVPASGFMER
;
A
#
# COMPACT_ATOMS: atom_id res chain seq x y z
N MET A 1 24.55 -15.44 -74.73
CA MET A 1 24.88 -14.22 -75.48
C MET A 1 25.08 -13.15 -74.43
N LYS A 2 26.36 -12.83 -74.08
CA LYS A 2 27.18 -11.68 -74.50
C LYS A 2 26.32 -10.37 -74.43
N THR A 3 26.63 -9.36 -73.73
CA THR A 3 27.86 -8.53 -73.65
C THR A 3 27.78 -7.54 -72.46
N ARG A 4 28.85 -7.41 -71.64
CA ARG A 4 29.77 -6.26 -71.47
C ARG A 4 29.10 -4.91 -71.09
N ALA A 5 29.34 -4.43 -69.90
CA ALA A 5 30.43 -3.56 -69.41
C ALA A 5 30.38 -2.10 -69.95
N THR A 6 30.29 -1.16 -69.05
CA THR A 6 31.19 0.02 -69.03
C THR A 6 30.97 0.88 -67.77
N VAL A 7 32.07 1.17 -67.10
CA VAL A 7 32.27 2.26 -66.08
C VAL A 7 32.61 3.51 -66.88
N PRO A 8 32.27 4.69 -66.44
CA PRO A 8 33.28 5.71 -66.26
C PRO A 8 33.31 6.38 -64.91
N LEU A 9 34.55 6.52 -64.45
CA LEU A 9 35.09 7.53 -63.56
C LEU A 9 34.69 8.95 -63.97
N ILE A 10 34.47 9.91 -63.03
CA ILE A 10 34.92 11.27 -63.08
C ILE A 10 34.34 12.08 -61.90
N LEU A 11 35.21 12.62 -61.18
CA LEU A 11 35.56 13.97 -60.76
C LEU A 11 35.10 14.42 -59.38
N ALA A 12 36.06 14.62 -58.54
CA ALA A 12 35.99 15.32 -57.26
C ALA A 12 35.68 16.79 -57.49
N ALA A 13 34.68 17.32 -56.79
CA ALA A 13 34.56 18.75 -56.53
C ALA A 13 34.40 18.94 -55.03
N ALA A 14 35.42 19.51 -54.43
CA ALA A 14 35.41 19.97 -53.04
C ALA A 14 34.53 21.20 -52.92
N LEU A 15 33.44 21.09 -52.15
CA LEU A 15 32.68 22.26 -51.66
C LEU A 15 32.78 22.25 -50.13
N SER A 16 33.57 23.20 -49.62
CA SER A 16 33.61 23.58 -48.22
C SER A 16 32.28 24.21 -47.79
N LEU A 17 31.49 23.46 -47.04
CA LEU A 17 30.33 23.98 -46.31
C LEU A 17 30.72 24.20 -44.85
N ALA A 18 30.70 25.46 -44.46
CA ALA A 18 30.85 25.90 -43.07
C ALA A 18 29.73 25.24 -42.22
N ALA A 19 30.11 24.36 -41.31
CA ALA A 19 29.21 23.80 -40.30
C ALA A 19 28.93 24.88 -39.25
N CYS A 20 27.73 25.45 -39.28
CA CYS A 20 27.17 26.14 -38.11
C CYS A 20 26.93 25.11 -37.03
N ALA A 21 27.78 25.09 -36.01
CA ALA A 21 27.58 24.30 -34.80
C ALA A 21 26.35 24.84 -34.07
N HIS A 22 25.22 24.14 -34.15
CA HIS A 22 24.12 24.29 -33.22
C HIS A 22 24.57 23.75 -31.88
N LYS A 23 24.73 24.62 -30.86
CA LYS A 23 24.80 24.24 -29.47
C LYS A 23 23.48 23.57 -29.10
N PRO A 24 23.52 22.37 -28.47
CA PRO A 24 22.30 21.80 -27.89
C PRO A 24 21.78 22.73 -26.78
N PRO A 25 20.45 22.80 -26.57
CA PRO A 25 19.88 23.57 -25.48
C PRO A 25 20.46 23.06 -24.15
N HIS A 26 20.86 23.97 -23.28
CA HIS A 26 21.30 23.68 -21.93
C HIS A 26 20.21 22.91 -21.23
N GLY A 27 20.42 21.63 -21.01
CA GLY A 27 19.59 20.82 -20.11
C GLY A 27 19.63 21.44 -18.73
N GLU A 28 18.49 21.54 -18.08
CA GLU A 28 18.41 21.89 -16.66
C GLU A 28 19.42 21.04 -15.87
N PRO A 29 20.13 21.61 -14.90
CA PRO A 29 21.02 20.84 -14.06
C PRO A 29 20.22 19.73 -13.37
N PRO A 30 20.78 18.53 -13.22
CA PRO A 30 20.10 17.45 -12.50
C PRO A 30 19.72 17.95 -11.09
N PRO A 31 18.56 17.55 -10.56
CA PRO A 31 18.16 17.92 -9.22
C PRO A 31 19.27 17.55 -8.23
N PRO A 32 19.48 18.35 -7.17
CA PRO A 32 20.49 18.05 -6.18
C PRO A 32 20.26 16.66 -5.61
N PRO A 33 21.33 15.90 -5.31
CA PRO A 33 21.20 14.59 -4.68
C PRO A 33 20.41 14.75 -3.37
N PRO A 34 19.56 13.77 -3.03
CA PRO A 34 18.85 13.78 -1.75
C PRO A 34 19.87 13.92 -0.61
N PRO A 35 19.51 14.63 0.47
CA PRO A 35 20.39 14.77 1.62
C PRO A 35 20.81 13.39 2.12
N PRO A 36 22.06 13.22 2.57
CA PRO A 36 22.52 11.96 3.14
C PRO A 36 21.56 11.53 4.26
N PRO A 37 21.30 10.23 4.43
CA PRO A 37 20.46 9.74 5.51
C PRO A 37 20.99 10.30 6.84
N THR A 38 20.09 10.85 7.64
CA THR A 38 20.43 11.31 8.98
C THR A 38 21.08 10.17 9.75
N GLU A 39 22.15 10.42 10.46
CA GLU A 39 22.89 9.41 11.27
C GLU A 39 21.98 8.58 12.21
N THR A 40 20.80 9.08 12.52
CA THR A 40 19.79 8.43 13.37
C THR A 40 18.86 7.47 12.64
N GLY A 41 18.81 7.50 11.31
CA GLY A 41 17.84 6.72 10.52
C GLY A 41 16.36 7.14 10.70
N ASP A 42 16.13 8.30 11.31
CA ASP A 42 14.79 8.86 11.49
C ASP A 42 14.22 9.36 10.14
N VAL A 43 12.91 9.20 9.93
CA VAL A 43 12.24 9.53 8.67
C VAL A 43 11.30 10.72 8.86
N PRO A 44 11.59 11.90 8.28
CA PRO A 44 10.70 13.05 8.34
C PRO A 44 9.42 12.82 7.54
N ALA A 45 8.36 13.51 7.95
CA ALA A 45 7.10 13.52 7.20
C ALA A 45 7.29 14.26 5.86
N VAL A 46 6.78 13.71 4.76
CA VAL A 46 6.73 14.35 3.46
C VAL A 46 5.26 14.70 3.14
N PRO A 47 4.85 15.96 3.25
CA PRO A 47 3.44 16.34 3.10
C PRO A 47 2.87 15.93 1.75
N LEU A 48 1.60 15.54 1.75
CA LEU A 48 0.81 15.34 0.55
C LEU A 48 0.41 16.70 -0.05
N ASN A 49 0.11 16.72 -1.34
CA ASN A 49 -0.55 17.86 -1.93
C ASN A 49 -1.95 18.06 -1.33
N GLU A 50 -2.36 19.29 -1.22
CA GLU A 50 -3.70 19.66 -0.75
C GLU A 50 -4.55 20.12 -1.94
N PRO A 51 -5.43 19.24 -2.47
CA PRO A 51 -6.36 19.67 -3.52
C PRO A 51 -7.28 20.79 -3.02
N PRO A 52 -7.77 21.66 -3.91
CA PRO A 52 -8.81 22.61 -3.56
C PRO A 52 -10.05 21.91 -2.94
N PRO A 53 -10.82 22.59 -2.09
CA PRO A 53 -12.05 22.05 -1.54
C PRO A 53 -12.99 21.52 -2.63
N MET A 54 -13.57 20.34 -2.41
CA MET A 54 -14.51 19.70 -3.33
C MET A 54 -13.98 19.55 -4.77
N HIS A 55 -12.66 19.34 -4.92
CA HIS A 55 -12.03 19.18 -6.24
C HIS A 55 -12.64 18.02 -7.01
N LEU A 56 -12.99 18.29 -8.29
CA LEU A 56 -13.58 17.28 -9.17
C LEU A 56 -12.48 16.56 -9.97
N VAL A 57 -12.48 15.22 -9.89
CA VAL A 57 -11.70 14.33 -10.76
C VAL A 57 -12.67 13.56 -11.63
N VAL A 58 -12.62 13.78 -12.95
CA VAL A 58 -13.58 13.19 -13.90
C VAL A 58 -12.88 12.29 -14.90
N GLN A 59 -13.39 11.05 -15.02
CA GLN A 59 -12.97 10.05 -16.01
C GLN A 59 -14.18 9.70 -16.89
N ALA A 60 -14.57 10.66 -17.77
CA ALA A 60 -15.76 10.51 -18.61
C ALA A 60 -15.57 9.42 -19.67
N ARG A 61 -16.56 8.52 -19.78
CA ARG A 61 -16.65 7.45 -20.77
C ARG A 61 -18.10 7.22 -21.17
N ALA A 62 -18.40 7.35 -22.47
CA ALA A 62 -19.74 7.15 -23.00
C ALA A 62 -20.04 5.68 -23.39
N ASP A 63 -19.04 4.82 -23.43
CA ASP A 63 -19.14 3.42 -23.89
C ASP A 63 -19.50 2.42 -22.76
N THR A 64 -19.84 2.90 -21.59
CA THR A 64 -20.28 2.10 -20.44
C THR A 64 -21.55 2.69 -19.84
N PRO A 65 -22.55 1.87 -19.45
CA PRO A 65 -23.74 2.36 -18.74
C PRO A 65 -23.52 2.50 -17.23
N ILE A 66 -22.34 2.17 -16.73
CA ILE A 66 -22.06 2.16 -15.28
C ILE A 66 -21.44 3.48 -14.85
N VAL A 67 -22.06 4.12 -13.87
CA VAL A 67 -21.50 5.28 -13.18
C VAL A 67 -20.79 4.83 -11.91
N SER A 68 -19.56 5.26 -11.75
CA SER A 68 -18.76 5.06 -10.54
C SER A 68 -18.52 6.40 -9.86
N LEU A 69 -18.86 6.46 -8.57
CA LEU A 69 -18.71 7.63 -7.71
C LEU A 69 -17.67 7.34 -6.64
N ARG A 70 -16.87 8.33 -6.29
CA ARG A 70 -15.88 8.22 -5.24
C ARG A 70 -15.75 9.54 -4.48
N LEU A 71 -16.07 9.52 -3.19
CA LEU A 71 -15.88 10.66 -2.30
C LEU A 71 -14.71 10.33 -1.38
N VAL A 72 -13.59 11.00 -1.60
CA VAL A 72 -12.35 10.78 -0.85
C VAL A 72 -12.16 11.95 0.10
N PHE A 73 -12.26 11.67 1.39
CA PHE A 73 -11.94 12.61 2.45
C PHE A 73 -10.52 12.41 2.94
N HIS A 74 -9.73 13.47 2.97
CA HIS A 74 -8.42 13.48 3.60
C HIS A 74 -8.58 13.48 5.13
N THR A 75 -9.02 12.36 5.64
CA THR A 75 -9.20 12.03 7.05
C THR A 75 -9.11 10.52 7.23
N GLY A 76 -8.57 10.08 8.35
CA GLY A 76 -8.40 8.67 8.64
C GLY A 76 -8.10 8.43 10.12
N SER A 77 -7.52 7.29 10.45
CA SER A 77 -7.24 6.96 11.84
C SER A 77 -6.27 7.94 12.54
N ILE A 78 -5.51 8.75 11.79
CA ILE A 78 -4.70 9.83 12.38
C ILE A 78 -5.53 10.91 13.08
N ASP A 79 -6.80 11.07 12.70
CA ASP A 79 -7.73 12.02 13.29
C ASP A 79 -8.43 11.47 14.54
N ASP A 80 -8.17 10.20 14.91
CA ASP A 80 -8.68 9.60 16.14
C ASP A 80 -8.04 10.26 17.37
N PRO A 81 -8.82 10.80 18.31
CA PRO A 81 -8.24 11.30 19.56
C PRO A 81 -7.63 10.15 20.37
N LYS A 82 -6.57 10.43 21.10
CA LYS A 82 -5.94 9.45 21.99
C LYS A 82 -6.98 8.85 22.97
N GLY A 83 -7.02 7.53 23.05
CA GLY A 83 -7.99 6.77 23.85
C GLY A 83 -9.35 6.60 23.18
N LYS A 84 -9.49 7.02 21.92
CA LYS A 84 -10.67 6.85 21.07
C LYS A 84 -10.29 6.26 19.70
N GLU A 85 -9.28 5.42 19.68
CA GLU A 85 -8.78 4.76 18.46
C GLU A 85 -9.88 3.89 17.84
N GLY A 86 -10.15 4.12 16.56
CA GLY A 86 -11.25 3.52 15.79
C GLY A 86 -12.45 4.47 15.58
N LEU A 87 -12.41 5.70 16.12
CA LEU A 87 -13.51 6.65 16.00
C LEU A 87 -13.80 7.01 14.53
N THR A 88 -12.78 7.30 13.72
CA THR A 88 -12.96 7.68 12.31
C THR A 88 -13.57 6.54 11.51
N ALA A 89 -13.05 5.32 11.67
CA ALA A 89 -13.56 4.14 10.97
C ALA A 89 -15.00 3.81 11.37
N LEU A 90 -15.33 3.88 12.66
CA LEU A 90 -16.70 3.65 13.15
C LEU A 90 -17.65 4.74 12.67
N THR A 91 -17.21 6.01 12.67
CA THR A 91 -18.00 7.15 12.15
C THR A 91 -18.34 6.97 10.69
N ALA A 92 -17.34 6.67 9.86
CA ALA A 92 -17.52 6.43 8.44
C ALA A 92 -18.49 5.27 8.15
N LYS A 93 -18.34 4.17 8.89
CA LYS A 93 -19.25 3.02 8.78
C LYS A 93 -20.67 3.36 9.20
N LEU A 94 -20.86 4.04 10.33
CA LEU A 94 -22.20 4.39 10.79
C LEU A 94 -22.90 5.37 9.82
N MET A 95 -22.15 6.29 9.22
CA MET A 95 -22.70 7.18 8.18
C MET A 95 -23.10 6.38 6.93
N ALA A 96 -22.26 5.47 6.45
CA ALA A 96 -22.51 4.72 5.21
C ALA A 96 -23.56 3.62 5.36
N GLU A 97 -23.59 2.92 6.49
CA GLU A 97 -24.38 1.69 6.70
C GLU A 97 -25.55 1.88 7.69
N GLY A 98 -25.52 2.90 8.53
CA GLY A 98 -26.49 3.10 9.62
C GLY A 98 -27.83 3.72 9.21
N GLY A 99 -28.05 3.91 7.91
CA GLY A 99 -29.26 4.54 7.36
C GLY A 99 -29.19 6.07 7.29
N THR A 100 -30.27 6.66 6.75
CA THR A 100 -30.43 8.10 6.62
C THR A 100 -31.58 8.58 7.52
N GLN A 101 -31.74 9.89 7.68
CA GLN A 101 -32.89 10.41 8.46
C GLN A 101 -34.23 9.88 7.96
N ARG A 102 -34.34 9.58 6.66
CA ARG A 102 -35.58 9.09 6.03
C ARG A 102 -35.70 7.56 6.03
N LEU A 103 -34.61 6.84 6.04
CA LEU A 103 -34.56 5.38 5.90
C LEU A 103 -33.76 4.76 7.04
N SER A 104 -34.24 3.67 7.61
CA SER A 104 -33.43 2.82 8.48
C SER A 104 -32.31 2.14 7.68
N ALA A 105 -31.35 1.53 8.35
CA ALA A 105 -30.29 0.75 7.70
C ALA A 105 -30.86 -0.36 6.80
N ALA A 106 -31.86 -1.10 7.27
CA ALA A 106 -32.53 -2.14 6.48
C ALA A 106 -33.23 -1.56 5.25
N GLN A 107 -34.01 -0.46 5.41
CA GLN A 107 -34.68 0.18 4.29
C GLN A 107 -33.71 0.79 3.26
N LEU A 108 -32.56 1.30 3.71
CA LEU A 108 -31.51 1.76 2.79
C LEU A 108 -30.97 0.60 1.94
N LEU A 109 -30.70 -0.55 2.57
CA LEU A 109 -30.25 -1.75 1.87
C LEU A 109 -31.33 -2.27 0.89
N GLU A 110 -32.59 -2.32 1.31
CA GLU A 110 -33.73 -2.68 0.46
C GLU A 110 -33.89 -1.74 -0.74
N ALA A 111 -33.67 -0.43 -0.56
CA ALA A 111 -33.71 0.54 -1.65
C ALA A 111 -32.57 0.41 -2.65
N LEU A 112 -31.36 0.02 -2.20
CA LEU A 112 -30.19 -0.19 -3.05
C LEU A 112 -30.24 -1.52 -3.83
N TYR A 113 -30.90 -2.54 -3.27
CA TYR A 113 -30.90 -3.90 -3.81
C TYR A 113 -31.42 -4.00 -5.26
N PRO A 114 -32.63 -3.45 -5.62
CA PRO A 114 -33.14 -3.56 -6.99
C PRO A 114 -32.32 -2.77 -8.02
N MET A 115 -31.49 -1.82 -7.57
CA MET A 115 -30.58 -1.07 -8.45
C MET A 115 -29.27 -1.83 -8.72
N ALA A 116 -29.04 -2.98 -8.08
CA ALA A 116 -27.75 -3.66 -8.03
C ALA A 116 -26.60 -2.69 -7.70
N ALA A 117 -26.91 -1.67 -6.87
CA ALA A 117 -25.96 -0.61 -6.56
C ALA A 117 -25.01 -1.05 -5.45
N GLU A 118 -23.77 -0.61 -5.56
CA GLU A 118 -22.75 -0.79 -4.52
C GLU A 118 -22.58 0.51 -3.74
N LEU A 119 -22.49 0.40 -2.42
CA LEU A 119 -22.08 1.45 -1.52
C LEU A 119 -21.07 0.84 -0.55
N LYS A 120 -19.84 1.37 -0.56
CA LYS A 120 -18.74 0.85 0.26
C LYS A 120 -18.00 2.01 0.90
N VAL A 121 -17.55 1.81 2.14
CA VAL A 121 -16.66 2.76 2.83
C VAL A 121 -15.38 2.04 3.26
N VAL A 122 -14.26 2.73 3.09
CA VAL A 122 -12.93 2.28 3.51
C VAL A 122 -12.23 3.44 4.22
N THR A 123 -11.72 3.19 5.41
CA THR A 123 -10.89 4.12 6.16
C THR A 123 -9.49 3.54 6.30
N ASP A 124 -8.47 4.34 6.00
CA ASP A 124 -7.07 4.05 6.27
C ASP A 124 -6.47 5.11 7.22
N LYS A 125 -5.16 5.27 7.21
CA LYS A 125 -4.46 6.19 8.11
C LYS A 125 -4.86 7.66 7.85
N GLU A 126 -4.85 8.09 6.58
CA GLU A 126 -5.12 9.49 6.21
C GLU A 126 -6.32 9.67 5.28
N MET A 127 -6.87 8.60 4.72
CA MET A 127 -7.95 8.66 3.75
C MET A 127 -9.16 7.86 4.20
N THR A 128 -10.34 8.45 4.00
CA THR A 128 -11.61 7.75 4.08
C THR A 128 -12.34 7.91 2.76
N THR A 129 -12.67 6.80 2.12
CA THR A 129 -13.30 6.76 0.80
C THR A 129 -14.68 6.15 0.88
N LEU A 130 -15.70 6.90 0.47
CA LEU A 130 -17.03 6.38 0.18
C LEU A 130 -17.13 6.15 -1.32
N SER A 131 -17.39 4.91 -1.73
CA SER A 131 -17.51 4.50 -3.13
C SER A 131 -18.92 4.09 -3.45
N GLY A 132 -19.43 4.55 -4.60
CA GLY A 132 -20.71 4.17 -5.15
C GLY A 132 -20.56 3.65 -6.59
N ARG A 133 -21.41 2.69 -6.96
CA ARG A 133 -21.48 2.15 -8.32
C ARG A 133 -22.91 1.79 -8.65
N VAL A 134 -23.38 2.25 -9.82
CA VAL A 134 -24.77 2.01 -10.23
C VAL A 134 -24.90 2.08 -11.75
N HIS A 135 -25.92 1.42 -12.32
CA HIS A 135 -26.32 1.62 -13.72
C HIS A 135 -26.92 3.01 -13.89
N GLN A 136 -26.66 3.68 -15.02
CA GLN A 136 -27.10 5.06 -15.29
C GLN A 136 -28.63 5.27 -15.16
N ASP A 137 -29.44 4.25 -15.47
CA ASP A 137 -30.89 4.33 -15.37
C ASP A 137 -31.38 4.56 -13.93
N PHE A 138 -30.62 4.11 -12.94
CA PHE A 138 -30.94 4.28 -11.52
C PHE A 138 -30.17 5.44 -10.87
N LEU A 139 -29.31 6.14 -11.63
CA LEU A 139 -28.43 7.16 -11.10
C LEU A 139 -29.16 8.25 -10.31
N PRO A 140 -30.28 8.83 -10.77
CA PRO A 140 -30.96 9.90 -10.01
C PRO A 140 -31.42 9.46 -8.61
N ALA A 141 -31.99 8.25 -8.52
CA ALA A 141 -32.43 7.70 -7.23
C ALA A 141 -31.23 7.33 -6.34
N PHE A 142 -30.20 6.70 -6.94
CA PHE A 142 -28.98 6.33 -6.23
C PHE A 142 -28.23 7.54 -5.67
N LEU A 143 -28.11 8.64 -6.42
CA LEU A 143 -27.42 9.85 -5.97
C LEU A 143 -28.03 10.41 -4.69
N ILE A 144 -29.36 10.37 -4.57
CA ILE A 144 -30.04 10.81 -3.35
C ILE A 144 -29.61 9.92 -2.17
N LEU A 145 -29.73 8.61 -2.32
CA LEU A 145 -29.36 7.66 -1.26
C LEU A 145 -27.88 7.80 -0.88
N PHE A 146 -27.00 7.82 -1.88
CA PHE A 146 -25.56 7.89 -1.70
C PHE A 146 -25.11 9.17 -0.99
N THR A 147 -25.64 10.33 -1.39
CA THR A 147 -25.26 11.59 -0.73
C THR A 147 -25.94 11.79 0.61
N ASP A 148 -27.17 11.29 0.81
CA ASP A 148 -27.89 11.40 2.09
C ASP A 148 -27.20 10.62 3.22
N THR A 149 -26.42 9.58 2.92
CA THR A 149 -25.59 8.88 3.93
C THR A 149 -24.57 9.83 4.59
N LEU A 150 -24.10 10.85 3.88
CA LEU A 150 -23.17 11.85 4.39
C LEU A 150 -23.88 13.11 4.90
N LEU A 151 -24.91 13.57 4.17
CA LEU A 151 -25.60 14.84 4.46
C LEU A 151 -26.64 14.71 5.58
N GLN A 152 -27.29 13.56 5.65
CA GLN A 152 -28.41 13.28 6.57
C GLN A 152 -28.29 11.88 7.20
N PRO A 153 -27.13 11.53 7.79
CA PRO A 153 -26.99 10.24 8.45
C PRO A 153 -27.94 10.13 9.64
N ARG A 154 -28.52 8.96 9.83
CA ARG A 154 -29.49 8.70 10.88
C ARG A 154 -28.88 8.72 12.28
N PHE A 155 -27.65 8.24 12.41
CA PHE A 155 -26.97 8.06 13.68
C PHE A 155 -27.85 7.30 14.71
N ASP A 156 -28.42 6.18 14.24
CA ASP A 156 -29.27 5.33 15.05
C ASP A 156 -28.47 4.69 16.20
N PRO A 157 -28.98 4.78 17.47
CA PRO A 157 -28.26 4.22 18.62
C PRO A 157 -28.06 2.69 18.52
N ALA A 158 -29.05 1.94 17.99
CA ALA A 158 -28.96 0.49 17.86
C ALA A 158 -27.90 0.10 16.79
N GLU A 159 -27.84 0.83 15.68
CA GLU A 159 -26.82 0.63 14.65
C GLU A 159 -25.43 1.02 15.14
N PHE A 160 -25.30 2.08 15.94
CA PHE A 160 -24.05 2.43 16.60
C PHE A 160 -23.55 1.27 17.48
N GLU A 161 -24.39 0.74 18.36
CA GLU A 161 -24.01 -0.38 19.23
C GLU A 161 -23.66 -1.64 18.42
N ARG A 162 -24.44 -1.96 17.39
CA ARG A 162 -24.16 -3.09 16.49
C ARG A 162 -22.79 -2.96 15.81
N LEU A 163 -22.50 -1.80 15.22
CA LEU A 163 -21.24 -1.57 14.51
C LEU A 163 -20.04 -1.50 15.47
N ARG A 164 -20.21 -0.91 16.65
CA ARG A 164 -19.19 -0.90 17.71
C ARG A 164 -18.88 -2.33 18.19
N ALA A 165 -19.90 -3.15 18.43
CA ALA A 165 -19.73 -4.56 18.79
C ALA A 165 -19.01 -5.35 17.69
N ASN A 166 -19.35 -5.11 16.42
CA ASN A 166 -18.66 -5.72 15.28
C ASN A 166 -17.18 -5.30 15.21
N ALA A 167 -16.87 -4.02 15.45
CA ALA A 167 -15.50 -3.52 15.48
C ALA A 167 -14.69 -4.16 16.63
N LEU A 168 -15.27 -4.26 17.82
CA LEU A 168 -14.66 -4.97 18.96
C LEU A 168 -14.40 -6.44 18.65
N ASN A 169 -15.37 -7.13 18.02
CA ASN A 169 -15.20 -8.51 17.60
C ASN A 169 -14.09 -8.65 16.54
N ALA A 170 -14.02 -7.72 15.59
CA ALA A 170 -12.97 -7.71 14.57
C ALA A 170 -11.56 -7.57 15.17
N VAL A 171 -11.39 -6.80 16.25
CA VAL A 171 -10.11 -6.70 16.96
C VAL A 171 -9.84 -7.94 17.81
N ARG A 172 -10.80 -8.36 18.64
CA ARG A 172 -10.61 -9.44 19.63
C ARG A 172 -10.46 -10.81 18.99
N ASN A 173 -11.30 -11.13 18.01
CA ASN A 173 -11.34 -12.43 17.37
C ASN A 173 -10.68 -12.38 15.97
N GLY A 174 -11.15 -11.51 15.08
CA GLY A 174 -10.62 -11.44 13.73
C GLY A 174 -9.11 -11.18 13.69
N LEU A 175 -8.65 -10.10 14.32
CA LEU A 175 -7.23 -9.74 14.29
C LEU A 175 -6.38 -10.64 15.20
N ARG A 176 -6.76 -10.77 16.49
CA ARG A 176 -5.91 -11.43 17.50
C ARG A 176 -5.91 -12.95 17.42
N SER A 177 -7.02 -13.57 16.95
CA SER A 177 -7.21 -15.01 17.03
C SER A 177 -7.22 -15.72 15.68
N GLU A 178 -7.83 -15.16 14.65
CA GLU A 178 -8.13 -15.87 13.42
C GLU A 178 -7.14 -15.60 12.29
N ASP A 179 -6.48 -14.44 12.26
CA ASP A 179 -5.67 -13.98 11.13
C ASP A 179 -4.24 -13.62 11.55
N ASP A 180 -3.35 -14.63 11.56
CA ASP A 180 -1.95 -14.46 11.95
C ASP A 180 -1.19 -13.51 10.99
N GLU A 181 -1.57 -13.48 9.72
CA GLU A 181 -0.94 -12.61 8.75
C GLU A 181 -1.29 -11.14 8.97
N THR A 182 -2.59 -10.84 9.08
CA THR A 182 -3.03 -9.47 9.36
C THR A 182 -2.51 -9.01 10.73
N LEU A 183 -2.48 -9.89 11.73
CA LEU A 183 -1.88 -9.59 13.03
C LEU A 183 -0.39 -9.23 12.91
N GLY A 184 0.37 -9.97 12.10
CA GLY A 184 1.78 -9.68 11.83
C GLY A 184 1.99 -8.33 11.13
N LYS A 185 1.14 -7.98 10.15
CA LYS A 185 1.19 -6.69 9.44
C LYS A 185 0.85 -5.52 10.36
N VAL A 186 -0.23 -5.64 11.15
CA VAL A 186 -0.60 -4.62 12.15
C VAL A 186 0.47 -4.50 13.24
N GLY A 187 1.10 -5.62 13.61
CA GLY A 187 2.25 -5.64 14.50
C GLY A 187 3.45 -4.87 13.92
N LEU A 188 3.69 -5.01 12.62
CA LEU A 188 4.74 -4.27 11.93
C LEU A 188 4.46 -2.77 11.93
N ASP A 189 3.24 -2.34 11.58
CA ASP A 189 2.84 -0.93 11.67
C ASP A 189 3.06 -0.39 13.10
N ALA A 190 2.61 -1.12 14.13
CA ALA A 190 2.78 -0.72 15.52
C ALA A 190 4.26 -0.59 15.94
N LEU A 191 5.13 -1.43 15.38
CA LEU A 191 6.56 -1.44 15.68
C LEU A 191 7.33 -0.33 14.95
N ILE A 192 7.14 -0.21 13.62
CA ILE A 192 7.88 0.76 12.80
C ILE A 192 7.39 2.19 12.98
N TYR A 193 6.12 2.36 13.34
CA TYR A 193 5.51 3.66 13.63
C TYR A 193 5.32 3.93 15.13
N ALA A 194 6.08 3.26 16.01
CA ALA A 194 5.95 3.44 17.45
C ALA A 194 6.04 4.92 17.88
N GLY A 195 5.00 5.41 18.57
CA GLY A 195 4.87 6.82 18.98
C GLY A 195 4.37 7.77 17.89
N HIS A 196 4.09 7.28 16.70
CA HIS A 196 3.50 8.01 15.58
C HIS A 196 1.99 7.70 15.46
N PRO A 197 1.14 8.61 14.95
CA PRO A 197 -0.30 8.35 14.76
C PRO A 197 -0.63 7.11 13.90
N TYR A 198 0.28 6.62 13.07
CA TYR A 198 0.07 5.40 12.30
C TYR A 198 0.22 4.10 13.10
N ALA A 199 0.72 4.16 14.34
CA ALA A 199 1.01 2.95 15.11
C ALA A 199 -0.23 2.14 15.50
N HIS A 200 -1.39 2.79 15.71
CA HIS A 200 -2.59 2.06 16.07
C HIS A 200 -3.31 1.47 14.85
N TYR A 201 -4.00 0.37 15.07
CA TYR A 201 -4.80 -0.29 14.05
C TYR A 201 -5.94 0.63 13.60
N THR A 202 -6.15 0.76 12.30
CA THR A 202 -7.22 1.63 11.74
C THR A 202 -8.61 1.23 12.21
N GLY A 203 -8.84 -0.07 12.47
CA GLY A 203 -10.08 -0.59 13.06
C GLY A 203 -10.25 -0.27 14.53
N GLY A 204 -9.26 0.36 15.16
CA GLY A 204 -9.28 0.79 16.56
C GLY A 204 -8.59 -0.16 17.52
N THR A 205 -8.62 0.23 18.80
CA THR A 205 -8.19 -0.58 19.95
C THR A 205 -9.39 -1.00 20.78
N VAL A 206 -9.23 -2.01 21.62
CA VAL A 206 -10.36 -2.48 22.44
C VAL A 206 -10.86 -1.38 23.38
N GLN A 207 -9.95 -0.72 24.11
CA GLN A 207 -10.33 0.36 25.03
C GLN A 207 -10.82 1.59 24.29
N GLY A 208 -10.19 1.95 23.17
CA GLY A 208 -10.65 3.03 22.31
C GLY A 208 -12.10 2.83 21.90
N LEU A 209 -12.42 1.69 21.28
CA LEU A 209 -13.77 1.35 20.83
C LEU A 209 -14.79 1.30 21.98
N GLN A 210 -14.40 0.75 23.15
CA GLN A 210 -15.28 0.70 24.32
C GLN A 210 -15.62 2.09 24.88
N SER A 211 -14.70 3.04 24.75
CA SER A 211 -14.87 4.42 25.25
C SER A 211 -15.77 5.28 24.35
N LEU A 212 -16.02 4.84 23.10
CA LEU A 212 -16.78 5.63 22.13
C LEU A 212 -18.26 5.76 22.52
N THR A 213 -18.78 6.96 22.36
CA THR A 213 -20.20 7.29 22.47
C THR A 213 -20.76 7.72 21.12
N LEU A 214 -22.07 7.65 20.95
CA LEU A 214 -22.75 8.15 19.76
C LEU A 214 -22.50 9.66 19.54
N GLU A 215 -22.40 10.43 20.63
CA GLU A 215 -22.11 11.87 20.55
C GLU A 215 -20.67 12.13 20.06
N ASP A 216 -19.68 11.27 20.42
CA ASP A 216 -18.33 11.34 19.85
C ASP A 216 -18.39 11.18 18.33
N VAL A 217 -19.13 10.18 17.84
CA VAL A 217 -19.31 9.91 16.41
C VAL A 217 -19.93 11.09 15.69
N LYS A 218 -21.04 11.66 16.23
CA LYS A 218 -21.72 12.84 15.65
C LYS A 218 -20.80 14.06 15.61
N ALA A 219 -20.06 14.31 16.68
CA ALA A 219 -19.12 15.43 16.76
C ALA A 219 -17.96 15.25 15.79
N HIS A 220 -17.42 14.02 15.68
CA HIS A 220 -16.33 13.68 14.79
C HIS A 220 -16.75 13.80 13.32
N ALA A 221 -17.94 13.33 12.96
CA ALA A 221 -18.47 13.46 11.61
C ALA A 221 -18.46 14.93 11.13
N ARG A 222 -18.96 15.86 11.96
CA ARG A 222 -18.96 17.30 11.64
C ARG A 222 -17.56 17.90 11.58
N ARG A 223 -16.58 17.30 12.26
CA ARG A 223 -15.21 17.80 12.37
C ARG A 223 -14.32 17.41 11.20
N VAL A 224 -14.54 16.23 10.59
CA VAL A 224 -13.59 15.66 9.61
C VAL A 224 -14.20 15.31 8.25
N PHE A 225 -15.53 15.12 8.15
CA PHE A 225 -16.21 14.92 6.86
C PHE A 225 -16.72 16.24 6.32
N THR A 226 -15.81 17.04 5.76
CA THR A 226 -16.00 18.45 5.41
C THR A 226 -15.58 18.73 3.98
N GLN A 227 -16.06 19.86 3.41
CA GLN A 227 -15.78 20.23 2.02
C GLN A 227 -14.29 20.46 1.77
N ASP A 228 -13.57 21.07 2.72
CA ASP A 228 -12.13 21.37 2.62
C ASP A 228 -11.22 20.12 2.65
N ARG A 229 -11.79 18.95 2.94
CA ARG A 229 -11.10 17.66 2.93
C ARG A 229 -11.57 16.74 1.81
N LEU A 230 -12.52 17.16 0.97
CA LEU A 230 -13.21 16.31 0.01
C LEU A 230 -12.68 16.46 -1.41
N VAL A 231 -12.36 15.32 -2.03
CA VAL A 231 -12.20 15.17 -3.47
C VAL A 231 -13.37 14.34 -4.00
N ILE A 232 -14.02 14.83 -5.06
CA ILE A 232 -15.15 14.19 -5.72
C ILE A 232 -14.67 13.51 -6.99
N GLY A 233 -14.71 12.20 -7.03
CA GLY A 233 -14.37 11.40 -8.20
C GLY A 233 -15.61 10.90 -8.93
N LEU A 234 -15.65 11.07 -10.25
CA LEU A 234 -16.74 10.63 -11.13
C LEU A 234 -16.15 9.87 -12.34
N ALA A 235 -16.68 8.67 -12.65
CA ALA A 235 -16.27 7.93 -13.84
C ALA A 235 -17.47 7.25 -14.52
N GLY A 236 -17.39 7.04 -15.83
CA GLY A 236 -18.45 6.51 -16.65
C GLY A 236 -19.13 7.58 -17.49
N PRO A 237 -20.46 7.48 -17.81
CA PRO A 237 -21.21 8.47 -18.58
C PRO A 237 -21.48 9.74 -17.72
N VAL A 238 -20.43 10.53 -17.53
CA VAL A 238 -20.43 11.74 -16.70
C VAL A 238 -20.60 12.97 -17.58
N ASP A 239 -21.69 13.68 -17.40
CA ASP A 239 -21.97 14.97 -18.05
C ASP A 239 -21.81 16.16 -17.09
N ALA A 240 -21.95 17.37 -17.59
CA ALA A 240 -21.88 18.60 -16.81
C ALA A 240 -22.99 18.68 -15.75
N ASN A 241 -24.17 18.13 -16.02
CA ASN A 241 -25.29 18.12 -15.09
C ASN A 241 -25.01 17.25 -13.85
N LEU A 242 -24.42 16.06 -14.07
CA LEU A 242 -24.00 15.19 -12.97
C LEU A 242 -22.92 15.85 -12.10
N GLN A 243 -21.92 16.49 -12.73
CA GLN A 243 -20.86 17.23 -12.02
C GLN A 243 -21.46 18.35 -11.15
N GLN A 244 -22.35 19.15 -11.72
CA GLN A 244 -23.04 20.24 -11.00
C GLN A 244 -23.93 19.70 -9.88
N THR A 245 -24.69 18.65 -10.14
CA THR A 245 -25.56 18.00 -9.15
C THR A 245 -24.76 17.52 -7.95
N MET A 246 -23.65 16.81 -8.18
CA MET A 246 -22.79 16.31 -7.11
C MET A 246 -22.21 17.46 -6.28
N THR A 247 -21.63 18.46 -6.94
CA THR A 247 -21.04 19.63 -6.24
C THR A 247 -22.11 20.37 -5.43
N SER A 248 -23.28 20.62 -6.03
CA SER A 248 -24.38 21.33 -5.36
C SER A 248 -24.91 20.56 -4.16
N ARG A 249 -25.10 19.24 -4.25
CA ARG A 249 -25.55 18.44 -3.11
C ARG A 249 -24.53 18.42 -1.99
N LEU A 250 -23.26 18.16 -2.31
CA LEU A 250 -22.17 18.04 -1.31
C LEU A 250 -21.79 19.38 -0.67
N SER A 251 -22.20 20.52 -1.23
CA SER A 251 -22.09 21.82 -0.56
C SER A 251 -22.90 21.90 0.74
N GLY A 252 -23.80 20.95 1.00
CA GLY A 252 -24.48 20.76 2.30
C GLY A 252 -23.59 20.25 3.42
N LEU A 253 -22.38 19.75 3.13
CA LEU A 253 -21.40 19.41 4.17
C LEU A 253 -20.84 20.67 4.85
N PRO A 254 -20.32 20.58 6.10
CA PRO A 254 -19.61 21.70 6.73
C PRO A 254 -18.48 22.18 5.82
N ALA A 255 -18.38 23.50 5.62
CA ALA A 255 -17.41 24.07 4.69
C ALA A 255 -15.95 23.80 5.11
N LYS A 256 -15.69 23.82 6.42
CA LYS A 256 -14.35 23.67 6.99
C LYS A 256 -14.35 22.76 8.22
N GLY A 257 -13.35 21.89 8.30
CA GLY A 257 -13.13 20.98 9.40
C GLY A 257 -12.17 21.49 10.47
N ALA A 258 -11.82 20.60 11.41
CA ALA A 258 -10.72 20.84 12.33
C ALA A 258 -9.39 20.92 11.57
N PRO A 259 -8.36 21.62 12.09
CA PRO A 259 -7.03 21.57 11.51
C PRO A 259 -6.56 20.12 11.35
N ARG A 260 -5.83 19.85 10.27
CA ARG A 260 -5.23 18.53 10.05
C ARG A 260 -4.14 18.25 11.09
N VAL A 261 -4.01 16.97 11.45
CA VAL A 261 -2.96 16.53 12.36
C VAL A 261 -1.61 16.66 11.67
N ALA A 262 -0.68 17.39 12.28
CA ALA A 262 0.71 17.43 11.82
C ALA A 262 1.39 16.11 12.21
N LEU A 263 1.95 15.42 11.22
CA LEU A 263 2.63 14.15 11.46
C LEU A 263 4.08 14.39 11.92
N PRO A 264 4.51 13.76 13.02
CA PRO A 264 5.87 13.89 13.50
C PRO A 264 6.85 13.07 12.65
N THR A 265 8.15 13.33 12.82
CA THR A 265 9.21 12.45 12.29
C THR A 265 9.10 11.06 12.91
N VAL A 266 9.13 10.03 12.07
CA VAL A 266 9.15 8.64 12.53
C VAL A 266 10.55 8.29 13.03
N LYS A 267 10.62 7.73 14.23
CA LYS A 267 11.87 7.27 14.82
C LYS A 267 12.27 5.91 14.26
N SER A 268 13.58 5.73 14.02
CA SER A 268 14.10 4.47 13.51
C SER A 268 13.76 3.29 14.41
N SER A 269 13.24 2.23 13.82
CA SER A 269 12.96 0.95 14.47
C SER A 269 13.94 -0.16 14.08
N ALA A 270 15.04 0.20 13.41
CA ALA A 270 16.05 -0.74 12.91
C ALA A 270 16.51 -1.73 13.99
N GLY A 271 16.54 -3.00 13.63
CA GLY A 271 16.98 -4.08 14.51
C GLY A 271 16.03 -4.45 15.64
N ARG A 272 14.84 -3.85 15.73
CA ARG A 272 13.82 -4.26 16.71
C ARG A 272 13.07 -5.52 16.23
N ALA A 273 12.70 -6.38 17.17
CA ALA A 273 11.86 -7.54 16.90
C ALA A 273 10.71 -7.60 17.92
N LEU A 274 9.48 -7.78 17.39
CA LEU A 274 8.27 -8.00 18.19
C LEU A 274 7.76 -9.41 17.92
N ILE A 275 7.56 -10.20 18.97
CA ILE A 275 6.97 -11.54 18.87
C ILE A 275 5.59 -11.51 19.52
N LEU A 276 4.57 -11.70 18.71
CA LEU A 276 3.18 -11.80 19.13
C LEU A 276 2.87 -13.28 19.42
N GLN A 277 2.76 -13.60 20.70
CA GLN A 277 2.56 -14.96 21.16
C GLN A 277 1.08 -15.34 21.15
N LYS A 278 0.75 -16.42 20.46
CA LYS A 278 -0.60 -17.04 20.48
C LYS A 278 -0.52 -18.51 20.10
N PRO A 279 -1.52 -19.34 20.47
CA PRO A 279 -1.66 -20.68 19.92
C PRO A 279 -1.81 -20.63 18.41
N THR A 280 -0.89 -21.25 17.68
CA THR A 280 -0.92 -21.36 16.22
C THR A 280 0.01 -22.47 15.75
N LEU A 281 -0.32 -23.13 14.62
CA LEU A 281 0.48 -24.21 14.05
C LEU A 281 1.64 -23.72 13.17
N SER A 282 1.66 -22.42 12.86
CA SER A 282 2.66 -21.82 11.97
C SER A 282 3.23 -20.54 12.56
N THR A 283 4.28 -20.03 11.92
CA THR A 283 4.80 -18.69 12.20
C THR A 283 4.50 -17.80 10.99
N ALA A 284 3.86 -16.65 11.23
CA ALA A 284 3.80 -15.59 10.25
C ALA A 284 4.95 -14.60 10.52
N VAL A 285 5.63 -14.17 9.46
CA VAL A 285 6.76 -13.23 9.55
C VAL A 285 6.41 -11.99 8.75
N SER A 286 6.53 -10.82 9.38
CA SER A 286 6.46 -9.52 8.74
C SER A 286 7.72 -8.74 9.06
N MET A 287 8.35 -8.14 8.06
CA MET A 287 9.55 -7.32 8.25
C MET A 287 9.47 -6.09 7.37
N GLY A 288 10.08 -4.99 7.79
CA GLY A 288 10.04 -3.74 7.03
C GLY A 288 10.62 -2.56 7.76
N PHE A 289 10.52 -1.42 7.15
CA PHE A 289 11.01 -0.14 7.69
C PHE A 289 10.28 1.03 7.03
N VAL A 290 10.21 2.16 7.74
CA VAL A 290 9.65 3.41 7.20
C VAL A 290 10.64 4.05 6.24
N THR A 291 10.14 4.54 5.11
CA THR A 291 10.93 5.19 4.06
C THR A 291 10.38 6.57 3.73
N PRO A 292 11.24 7.56 3.42
CA PRO A 292 10.80 8.84 2.86
C PRO A 292 10.40 8.71 1.39
N MET A 293 10.80 7.63 0.71
CA MET A 293 10.51 7.39 -0.70
C MET A 293 9.01 7.22 -0.93
N ARG A 294 8.47 7.89 -1.92
CA ARG A 294 7.07 7.77 -2.35
C ARG A 294 6.94 7.95 -3.86
N ARG A 295 5.74 7.76 -4.37
CA ARG A 295 5.43 8.02 -5.79
C ARG A 295 5.88 9.43 -6.17
N GLY A 296 6.60 9.56 -7.28
CA GLY A 296 7.21 10.80 -7.73
C GLY A 296 8.71 10.91 -7.50
N ASP A 297 9.26 10.20 -6.53
CA ASP A 297 10.71 10.16 -6.31
C ASP A 297 11.42 9.41 -7.44
N PRO A 298 12.63 9.83 -7.83
CA PRO A 298 13.38 9.18 -8.90
C PRO A 298 13.65 7.69 -8.67
N ASP A 299 13.81 7.27 -7.41
CA ASP A 299 14.09 5.88 -7.05
C ASP A 299 12.82 5.01 -6.95
N PHE A 300 11.62 5.61 -6.97
CA PHE A 300 10.39 4.85 -6.73
C PHE A 300 10.18 3.72 -7.74
N PHE A 301 10.23 4.01 -9.04
CA PHE A 301 10.01 3.00 -10.07
C PHE A 301 11.10 1.92 -10.10
N PRO A 302 12.41 2.25 -10.00
CA PRO A 302 13.46 1.23 -9.87
C PRO A 302 13.31 0.34 -8.63
N VAL A 303 12.91 0.89 -7.49
CA VAL A 303 12.66 0.12 -6.26
C VAL A 303 11.41 -0.73 -6.38
N ALA A 304 10.32 -0.19 -6.93
CA ALA A 304 9.11 -0.96 -7.22
C ALA A 304 9.40 -2.13 -8.16
N PHE A 305 10.23 -1.92 -9.20
CA PHE A 305 10.72 -2.98 -10.07
C PHE A 305 11.48 -4.06 -9.29
N ALA A 306 12.41 -3.67 -8.44
CA ALA A 306 13.23 -4.59 -7.64
C ALA A 306 12.38 -5.41 -6.67
N LEU A 307 11.42 -4.79 -5.97
CA LEU A 307 10.54 -5.48 -5.04
C LEU A 307 9.51 -6.35 -5.75
N SER A 308 9.05 -5.95 -6.94
CA SER A 308 8.28 -6.82 -7.82
C SER A 308 9.07 -8.08 -8.21
N ASN A 309 10.36 -7.93 -8.59
CA ASN A 309 11.24 -9.08 -8.79
C ASN A 309 11.45 -9.92 -7.53
N LEU A 310 11.55 -9.30 -6.36
CA LEU A 310 11.74 -10.01 -5.10
C LEU A 310 10.52 -10.86 -4.76
N GLY A 311 9.32 -10.29 -4.79
CA GLY A 311 8.12 -11.04 -4.38
C GLY A 311 6.85 -10.21 -4.31
N GLU A 312 6.47 -9.50 -5.37
CA GLU A 312 5.15 -8.86 -5.38
C GLU A 312 4.04 -9.90 -5.39
N HIS A 313 2.85 -9.52 -4.93
CA HIS A 313 1.70 -10.41 -4.76
C HIS A 313 1.37 -11.22 -6.02
N ARG A 314 1.24 -12.54 -5.86
CA ARG A 314 0.89 -13.52 -6.91
C ARG A 314 1.83 -13.55 -8.12
N GLN A 315 3.04 -13.12 -7.98
CA GLN A 315 4.06 -13.33 -9.00
C GLN A 315 4.78 -14.66 -8.79
N PHE A 316 4.38 -15.68 -9.55
CA PHE A 316 5.02 -17.01 -9.52
C PHE A 316 6.49 -16.99 -9.95
N ILE A 317 6.96 -15.90 -10.56
CA ILE A 317 8.36 -15.70 -10.94
C ILE A 317 9.16 -14.97 -9.86
N GLY A 318 8.54 -14.48 -8.78
CA GLY A 318 9.22 -13.79 -7.68
C GLY A 318 10.37 -14.61 -7.10
N VAL A 319 11.46 -13.93 -6.71
CA VAL A 319 12.64 -14.61 -6.13
C VAL A 319 12.25 -15.36 -4.86
N LEU A 320 11.52 -14.72 -3.95
CA LEU A 320 11.11 -15.36 -2.69
C LEU A 320 10.21 -16.57 -2.95
N PHE A 321 9.23 -16.43 -3.87
CA PHE A 321 8.36 -17.53 -4.24
C PHE A 321 9.15 -18.73 -4.77
N ASN A 322 10.06 -18.51 -5.71
CA ASN A 322 10.85 -19.59 -6.30
C ASN A 322 11.85 -20.20 -5.29
N GLU A 323 12.50 -19.35 -4.51
CA GLU A 323 13.59 -19.79 -3.64
C GLU A 323 13.07 -20.39 -2.32
N LEU A 324 12.08 -19.76 -1.68
CA LEU A 324 11.60 -20.23 -0.38
C LEU A 324 10.47 -21.26 -0.53
N ARG A 325 9.50 -21.03 -1.39
CA ARG A 325 8.37 -21.93 -1.59
C ARG A 325 8.70 -23.08 -2.55
N GLU A 326 8.99 -22.80 -3.83
CA GLU A 326 9.09 -23.86 -4.85
C GLU A 326 10.29 -24.78 -4.60
N LYS A 327 11.47 -24.22 -4.42
CA LYS A 327 12.68 -25.04 -4.23
C LYS A 327 12.75 -25.67 -2.86
N ARG A 328 12.29 -24.99 -1.80
CA ARG A 328 12.49 -25.41 -0.41
C ARG A 328 11.23 -25.91 0.29
N GLY A 329 10.04 -25.53 -0.18
CA GLY A 329 8.77 -25.90 0.43
C GLY A 329 8.55 -25.30 1.82
N LEU A 330 9.08 -24.09 2.08
CA LEU A 330 9.09 -23.50 3.42
C LEU A 330 7.77 -22.89 3.83
N ASN A 331 7.02 -22.37 2.86
CA ASN A 331 5.82 -21.58 3.11
C ASN A 331 4.89 -21.55 1.90
N TYR A 332 3.76 -20.87 2.03
CA TYR A 332 2.77 -20.74 0.96
C TYR A 332 2.87 -19.42 0.19
N GLY A 333 3.15 -18.32 0.87
CA GLY A 333 3.19 -16.99 0.27
C GLY A 333 4.36 -16.14 0.74
N ASP A 334 4.94 -15.40 -0.21
CA ASP A 334 6.08 -14.53 -0.03
C ASP A 334 5.80 -13.21 -0.76
N TYR A 335 5.82 -12.08 -0.04
CA TYR A 335 5.41 -10.80 -0.60
C TYR A 335 6.36 -9.68 -0.21
N ALA A 336 6.61 -8.75 -1.16
CA ALA A 336 7.45 -7.59 -0.95
C ALA A 336 6.87 -6.36 -1.66
N TYR A 337 6.78 -5.22 -0.98
CA TYR A 337 6.14 -4.00 -1.48
C TYR A 337 6.97 -2.76 -1.22
N ALA A 338 6.98 -1.84 -2.21
CA ALA A 338 7.70 -0.57 -2.18
C ALA A 338 6.95 0.56 -1.45
N GLU A 339 5.68 0.36 -1.20
CA GLU A 339 4.81 1.28 -0.48
C GLU A 339 3.78 0.48 0.32
N HIS A 340 3.08 1.14 1.21
CA HIS A 340 2.00 0.50 1.95
C HIS A 340 1.03 -0.20 1.01
N PHE A 341 0.74 -1.47 1.33
CA PHE A 341 -0.14 -2.30 0.54
C PHE A 341 -1.29 -2.84 1.38
N ILE A 342 -2.52 -2.58 0.95
CA ILE A 342 -3.72 -3.21 1.51
C ILE A 342 -4.34 -4.11 0.46
N GLU A 343 -4.43 -5.39 0.78
CA GLU A 343 -5.16 -6.36 -0.02
C GLU A 343 -6.67 -6.10 0.04
N ASP A 344 -7.35 -6.33 -1.07
CA ASP A 344 -8.79 -6.49 -1.04
C ASP A 344 -9.11 -7.93 -0.60
N ARG A 345 -9.78 -8.10 0.53
CA ARG A 345 -10.23 -9.41 0.99
C ARG A 345 -10.97 -10.12 -0.15
N GLY A 346 -10.55 -11.33 -0.49
CA GLY A 346 -11.22 -12.12 -1.52
C GLY A 346 -10.51 -12.23 -2.86
N ASN A 347 -9.19 -12.18 -2.89
CA ASN A 347 -8.34 -12.44 -4.05
C ASN A 347 -7.95 -11.23 -4.91
N GLY A 348 -8.01 -10.01 -4.41
CA GLY A 348 -7.46 -8.84 -5.08
C GLY A 348 -5.97 -9.03 -5.36
N THR A 349 -5.57 -8.91 -6.62
CA THR A 349 -4.15 -8.94 -7.04
C THR A 349 -3.58 -7.54 -7.19
N PHE A 350 -4.35 -6.53 -6.82
CA PHE A 350 -4.03 -5.13 -7.08
C PHE A 350 -4.15 -4.32 -5.81
N ASN A 351 -3.28 -3.32 -5.67
CA ASN A 351 -3.38 -2.32 -4.62
C ASN A 351 -4.75 -1.65 -4.66
N ARG A 352 -5.35 -1.46 -3.50
CA ARG A 352 -6.45 -0.52 -3.37
C ARG A 352 -5.92 0.88 -3.61
N THR A 353 -6.69 1.68 -4.32
CA THR A 353 -6.43 3.10 -4.49
C THR A 353 -7.12 3.92 -3.41
N ASN A 354 -6.70 5.17 -3.26
CA ASN A 354 -7.18 6.15 -2.28
C ASN A 354 -6.88 5.76 -0.83
N LEU A 355 -5.64 5.28 -0.66
CA LEU A 355 -4.99 4.98 0.61
C LEU A 355 -3.65 5.72 0.68
N VAL A 356 -3.60 6.93 0.12
CA VAL A 356 -2.39 7.77 0.09
C VAL A 356 -1.94 8.10 1.50
N ARG A 357 -0.62 8.08 1.71
CA ARG A 357 0.00 8.33 3.02
C ARG A 357 1.17 9.31 2.90
N THR A 358 1.27 10.19 3.88
CA THR A 358 2.42 11.08 4.08
C THR A 358 3.70 10.30 4.38
N GLN A 359 3.58 9.22 5.15
CA GLN A 359 4.67 8.29 5.47
C GLN A 359 4.46 6.97 4.75
N GLN A 360 5.52 6.44 4.15
CA GLN A 360 5.50 5.15 3.47
C GLN A 360 6.43 4.15 4.14
N ASP A 361 6.19 2.88 3.90
CA ASP A 361 7.01 1.79 4.38
C ASP A 361 7.29 0.76 3.28
N VAL A 362 8.45 0.14 3.38
CA VAL A 362 8.80 -1.08 2.64
C VAL A 362 8.49 -2.26 3.55
N SER A 363 7.79 -3.25 3.03
CA SER A 363 7.44 -4.44 3.79
C SER A 363 7.67 -5.74 3.02
N ILE A 364 8.03 -6.80 3.74
CA ILE A 364 8.20 -8.17 3.25
C ILE A 364 7.45 -9.09 4.21
N TRP A 365 6.63 -10.01 3.65
CA TRP A 365 5.83 -10.96 4.42
C TRP A 365 6.08 -12.38 3.97
N LEU A 366 6.23 -13.33 4.94
CA LEU A 366 6.37 -14.76 4.70
C LEU A 366 5.30 -15.50 5.51
N ARG A 367 4.52 -16.40 4.85
CA ARG A 367 3.41 -17.07 5.52
C ARG A 367 2.81 -18.29 4.80
N PRO A 368 2.22 -19.22 5.49
CA PRO A 368 2.62 -19.66 6.83
C PRO A 368 3.99 -20.31 6.75
N VAL A 369 4.79 -20.22 7.80
CA VAL A 369 6.10 -20.89 7.87
C VAL A 369 6.06 -21.90 9.03
N VAL A 370 6.58 -23.11 8.83
CA VAL A 370 6.75 -24.06 9.93
C VAL A 370 7.63 -23.45 11.01
N PRO A 371 7.24 -23.45 12.30
CA PRO A 371 7.95 -22.74 13.36
C PRO A 371 9.44 -23.07 13.47
N ALA A 372 9.81 -24.36 13.25
CA ALA A 372 11.21 -24.78 13.26
C ALA A 372 12.05 -24.07 12.19
N ASN A 373 11.45 -23.67 11.07
CA ASN A 373 12.11 -23.07 9.90
C ASN A 373 11.95 -21.53 9.86
N ALA A 374 11.26 -20.92 10.83
CA ALA A 374 10.95 -19.48 10.78
C ALA A 374 12.21 -18.59 10.67
N VAL A 375 13.25 -18.87 11.46
CA VAL A 375 14.50 -18.11 11.41
C VAL A 375 15.23 -18.33 10.07
N PHE A 376 15.29 -19.57 9.57
CA PHE A 376 15.90 -19.87 8.27
C PHE A 376 15.16 -19.13 7.13
N ALA A 377 13.84 -19.17 7.08
CA ALA A 377 13.04 -18.48 6.07
C ALA A 377 13.25 -16.96 6.13
N THR A 378 13.29 -16.39 7.34
CA THR A 378 13.58 -14.96 7.55
C THR A 378 14.97 -14.60 7.03
N ARG A 379 15.99 -15.39 7.35
CA ARG A 379 17.36 -15.23 6.83
C ARG A 379 17.41 -15.35 5.31
N GLY A 380 16.64 -16.27 4.73
CA GLY A 380 16.51 -16.41 3.28
C GLY A 380 15.97 -15.13 2.63
N ALA A 381 14.91 -14.54 3.19
CA ALA A 381 14.38 -13.28 2.67
C ALA A 381 15.39 -12.13 2.75
N VAL A 382 16.10 -12.01 3.88
CA VAL A 382 17.15 -11.00 4.08
C VAL A 382 18.33 -11.24 3.12
N TYR A 383 18.75 -12.50 2.94
CA TYR A 383 19.80 -12.87 2.00
C TYR A 383 19.48 -12.47 0.56
N PHE A 384 18.26 -12.76 0.10
CA PHE A 384 17.86 -12.41 -1.27
C PHE A 384 17.65 -10.89 -1.45
N LEU A 385 17.22 -10.19 -0.42
CA LEU A 385 17.18 -8.72 -0.43
C LEU A 385 18.58 -8.11 -0.54
N GLU A 386 19.52 -8.59 0.28
CA GLU A 386 20.92 -8.14 0.26
C GLU A 386 21.62 -8.47 -1.06
N ARG A 387 21.34 -9.63 -1.63
CA ARG A 387 21.87 -10.03 -2.92
C ARG A 387 21.50 -9.06 -4.04
N MET A 388 20.28 -8.51 -4.05
CA MET A 388 19.88 -7.50 -5.04
C MET A 388 20.69 -6.19 -4.93
N SER A 389 21.20 -5.86 -3.73
CA SER A 389 22.11 -4.72 -3.55
C SER A 389 23.51 -5.02 -4.10
N ASN A 390 23.96 -6.26 -4.00
CA ASN A 390 25.33 -6.65 -4.34
C ASN A 390 25.52 -7.01 -5.82
N GLU A 391 24.49 -7.56 -6.45
CA GLU A 391 24.54 -8.07 -7.82
C GLU A 391 23.42 -7.43 -8.66
N PRO A 392 23.70 -6.89 -9.87
CA PRO A 392 22.66 -6.50 -10.79
C PRO A 392 21.89 -7.72 -11.28
N LEU A 393 20.65 -7.53 -11.70
CA LEU A 393 19.86 -8.57 -12.33
C LEU A 393 20.51 -8.99 -13.65
N SER A 394 20.49 -10.30 -13.97
CA SER A 394 20.90 -10.73 -15.31
C SER A 394 19.97 -10.09 -16.37
N PRO A 395 20.48 -9.85 -17.60
CA PRO A 395 19.65 -9.29 -18.68
C PRO A 395 18.36 -10.07 -18.91
N GLU A 396 18.41 -11.39 -18.90
CA GLU A 396 17.26 -12.26 -19.11
C GLU A 396 16.22 -12.10 -18.00
N ARG A 397 16.69 -12.02 -16.75
CA ARG A 397 15.81 -11.83 -15.59
C ARG A 397 15.18 -10.44 -15.60
N PHE A 398 15.98 -9.44 -15.92
CA PHE A 398 15.49 -8.06 -16.03
C PHE A 398 14.42 -7.93 -17.11
N ASP A 399 14.64 -8.49 -18.30
CA ASP A 399 13.68 -8.45 -19.41
C ASP A 399 12.39 -9.18 -19.07
N LEU A 400 12.46 -10.31 -18.36
CA LEU A 400 11.30 -11.04 -17.89
C LEU A 400 10.43 -10.19 -16.96
N VAL A 401 11.02 -9.56 -15.95
CA VAL A 401 10.30 -8.70 -14.99
C VAL A 401 9.77 -7.45 -15.69
N ARG A 402 10.55 -6.83 -16.56
CA ARG A 402 10.13 -5.68 -17.36
C ARG A 402 8.90 -5.99 -18.21
N GLY A 403 8.94 -7.12 -18.94
CA GLY A 403 7.80 -7.57 -19.75
C GLY A 403 6.55 -7.84 -18.93
N PHE A 404 6.71 -8.47 -17.75
CA PHE A 404 5.61 -8.66 -16.81
C PHE A 404 5.00 -7.33 -16.37
N LEU A 405 5.80 -6.38 -15.88
CA LEU A 405 5.32 -5.09 -15.38
C LEU A 405 4.67 -4.23 -16.47
N GLN A 406 5.17 -4.27 -17.72
CA GLN A 406 4.53 -3.61 -18.84
C GLN A 406 3.09 -4.11 -19.10
N GLY A 407 2.84 -5.40 -18.91
CA GLY A 407 1.50 -5.98 -18.98
C GLY A 407 0.68 -5.72 -17.72
N TYR A 408 1.28 -5.94 -16.56
CA TYR A 408 0.61 -5.89 -15.26
C TYR A 408 0.10 -4.48 -14.89
N THR A 409 0.87 -3.43 -15.18
CA THR A 409 0.44 -2.05 -14.95
C THR A 409 -0.79 -1.63 -15.77
N ARG A 410 -1.08 -2.31 -16.90
CA ARG A 410 -2.32 -2.10 -17.65
C ARG A 410 -3.55 -2.64 -16.93
N LEU A 411 -3.38 -3.69 -16.13
CA LEU A 411 -4.47 -4.24 -15.32
C LEU A 411 -4.82 -3.31 -14.15
N TRP A 412 -3.90 -2.45 -13.72
CA TRP A 412 -4.15 -1.47 -12.65
C TRP A 412 -5.13 -0.36 -13.04
N GLU A 413 -5.39 -0.21 -14.33
CA GLU A 413 -6.36 0.76 -14.87
C GLU A 413 -7.50 0.11 -15.66
N GLN A 414 -7.69 -1.21 -15.54
CA GLN A 414 -8.64 -1.98 -16.34
C GLN A 414 -10.10 -1.54 -16.16
N THR A 415 -10.48 -1.05 -14.99
CA THR A 415 -11.84 -0.61 -14.69
C THR A 415 -11.90 0.90 -14.46
N ASP A 416 -13.08 1.51 -14.68
CA ASP A 416 -13.30 2.93 -14.41
C ASP A 416 -13.00 3.29 -12.96
N GLN A 417 -13.36 2.43 -12.01
CA GLN A 417 -13.05 2.61 -10.60
C GLN A 417 -11.55 2.67 -10.33
N ARG A 418 -10.75 1.82 -11.01
CA ARG A 418 -9.29 1.80 -10.84
C ARG A 418 -8.66 3.03 -11.48
N ARG A 419 -9.04 3.39 -12.71
CA ARG A 419 -8.56 4.64 -13.35
C ARG A 419 -8.85 5.86 -12.50
N LEU A 420 -10.09 5.99 -12.03
CA LEU A 420 -10.51 7.07 -11.14
C LEU A 420 -9.67 7.10 -9.86
N GLY A 421 -9.44 5.93 -9.26
CA GLY A 421 -8.62 5.81 -8.07
C GLY A 421 -7.18 6.25 -8.29
N GLN A 422 -6.54 5.82 -9.39
CA GLN A 422 -5.18 6.23 -9.75
C GLN A 422 -5.08 7.75 -10.01
N ALA A 423 -6.08 8.33 -10.67
CA ALA A 423 -6.13 9.77 -10.91
C ALA A 423 -6.22 10.57 -9.61
N ILE A 424 -7.01 10.11 -8.63
CA ILE A 424 -7.11 10.74 -7.32
C ILE A 424 -5.80 10.58 -6.52
N ASP A 425 -5.19 9.39 -6.53
CA ASP A 425 -3.88 9.18 -5.87
C ASP A 425 -2.80 10.09 -6.47
N SER A 426 -2.79 10.22 -7.80
CA SER A 426 -1.87 11.09 -8.52
C SER A 426 -2.01 12.56 -8.14
N LEU A 427 -3.23 13.00 -7.83
CA LEU A 427 -3.50 14.38 -7.38
C LEU A 427 -2.80 14.64 -6.03
N TYR A 428 -2.93 13.72 -5.07
CA TYR A 428 -2.33 13.86 -3.74
C TYR A 428 -0.80 13.70 -3.74
N TYR A 429 -0.27 12.81 -4.59
CA TYR A 429 1.19 12.63 -4.71
C TYR A 429 1.85 13.62 -5.67
N GLY A 430 1.08 14.42 -6.42
CA GLY A 430 1.65 15.29 -7.46
C GLY A 430 2.26 14.54 -8.63
N THR A 431 1.70 13.39 -8.97
CA THR A 431 2.23 12.47 -9.98
C THR A 431 1.23 12.25 -11.13
N PRO A 432 0.93 13.27 -11.94
CA PRO A 432 0.03 13.11 -13.07
C PRO A 432 0.55 11.98 -13.98
N ASP A 433 -0.38 11.24 -14.58
CA ASP A 433 -0.09 10.12 -15.49
C ASP A 433 0.88 9.07 -14.89
N PHE A 434 0.74 8.79 -13.59
CA PHE A 434 1.64 7.91 -12.85
C PHE A 434 1.90 6.58 -13.55
N LEU A 435 0.86 5.91 -14.08
CA LEU A 435 1.02 4.61 -14.74
C LEU A 435 1.70 4.72 -16.10
N ASP A 436 1.45 5.79 -16.86
CA ASP A 436 2.18 6.05 -18.12
C ASP A 436 3.65 6.33 -17.84
N ARG A 437 3.94 7.16 -16.85
CA ARG A 437 5.31 7.42 -16.40
C ARG A 437 6.01 6.16 -15.93
N TYR A 438 5.31 5.24 -15.25
CA TYR A 438 5.90 3.96 -14.86
C TYR A 438 6.24 3.11 -16.09
N ARG A 439 5.31 2.99 -17.05
CA ARG A 439 5.54 2.28 -18.31
C ARG A 439 6.68 2.88 -19.14
N ASP A 440 6.84 4.19 -19.13
CA ASP A 440 7.95 4.87 -19.79
C ASP A 440 9.28 4.64 -19.05
N ALA A 441 9.27 4.69 -17.74
CA ALA A 441 10.43 4.34 -16.93
C ALA A 441 10.91 2.90 -17.19
N LEU A 442 9.97 1.94 -17.34
CA LEU A 442 10.31 0.55 -17.69
C LEU A 442 11.05 0.42 -19.03
N LYS A 443 10.88 1.34 -19.97
CA LYS A 443 11.59 1.33 -21.26
C LYS A 443 13.04 1.79 -21.14
N THR A 444 13.34 2.66 -20.18
CA THR A 444 14.65 3.32 -20.02
C THR A 444 15.49 2.76 -18.87
N MET A 445 14.88 2.04 -17.93
CA MET A 445 15.60 1.38 -16.83
C MET A 445 16.62 0.37 -17.35
N THR A 446 17.72 0.21 -16.59
CA THR A 446 18.73 -0.83 -16.78
C THR A 446 18.94 -1.63 -15.48
N PRO A 447 19.50 -2.84 -15.53
CA PRO A 447 19.86 -3.60 -14.33
C PRO A 447 20.67 -2.79 -13.32
N GLU A 448 21.63 -1.99 -13.80
CA GLU A 448 22.52 -1.16 -12.99
C GLU A 448 21.76 -0.01 -12.32
N SER A 449 20.80 0.62 -13.03
CA SER A 449 19.98 1.69 -12.47
C SER A 449 19.08 1.17 -11.36
N VAL A 450 18.50 -0.02 -11.53
CA VAL A 450 17.71 -0.70 -10.50
C VAL A 450 18.59 -1.05 -9.29
N GLN A 451 19.75 -1.65 -9.50
CA GLN A 451 20.69 -1.98 -8.43
C GLN A 451 21.13 -0.73 -7.65
N ALA A 452 21.43 0.37 -8.34
CA ALA A 452 21.83 1.62 -7.70
C ALA A 452 20.71 2.18 -6.79
N ALA A 453 19.45 2.12 -7.23
CA ALA A 453 18.31 2.52 -6.41
C ALA A 453 18.10 1.58 -5.20
N VAL A 454 18.24 0.26 -5.40
CA VAL A 454 18.20 -0.72 -4.30
C VAL A 454 19.25 -0.40 -3.24
N ARG A 455 20.48 -0.14 -3.62
CA ARG A 455 21.58 0.24 -2.70
C ARG A 455 21.25 1.48 -1.86
N ARG A 456 20.60 2.47 -2.46
CA ARG A 456 20.22 3.70 -1.74
C ARG A 456 19.04 3.49 -0.79
N GLN A 457 18.04 2.71 -1.20
CA GLN A 457 16.74 2.69 -0.54
C GLN A 457 16.52 1.43 0.33
N LEU A 458 17.01 0.27 -0.10
CA LEU A 458 16.68 -1.04 0.49
C LEU A 458 17.87 -1.64 1.26
N SER A 459 18.22 -1.05 2.41
CA SER A 459 19.24 -1.62 3.30
C SER A 459 18.61 -2.64 4.27
N PRO A 460 19.09 -3.90 4.33
CA PRO A 460 18.68 -4.86 5.35
C PRO A 460 18.84 -4.36 6.78
N GLU A 461 19.83 -3.50 7.04
CA GLU A 461 20.10 -2.92 8.36
C GLU A 461 18.96 -2.04 8.92
N LYS A 462 18.06 -1.56 8.03
CA LYS A 462 16.88 -0.79 8.43
C LYS A 462 15.73 -1.67 8.93
N LEU A 463 15.76 -2.98 8.70
CA LEU A 463 14.64 -3.87 8.98
C LEU A 463 14.30 -3.94 10.47
N ALA A 464 13.01 -3.87 10.75
CA ALA A 464 12.38 -4.34 11.97
C ALA A 464 11.58 -5.61 11.66
N PHE A 465 11.34 -6.46 12.66
CA PHE A 465 10.78 -7.80 12.48
C PHE A 465 9.58 -8.02 13.39
N VAL A 466 8.55 -8.65 12.87
CA VAL A 466 7.41 -9.13 13.65
C VAL A 466 7.17 -10.61 13.35
N PHE A 467 6.96 -11.36 14.39
CA PHE A 467 6.64 -12.78 14.30
C PHE A 467 5.34 -13.05 15.06
N VAL A 468 4.45 -13.85 14.48
CA VAL A 468 3.28 -14.39 15.18
C VAL A 468 3.53 -15.89 15.32
N THR A 469 3.64 -16.40 16.54
CA THR A 469 4.04 -17.78 16.81
C THR A 469 3.60 -18.27 18.20
N GLU A 470 3.53 -19.57 18.39
CA GLU A 470 3.26 -20.17 19.70
C GLU A 470 4.51 -20.20 20.59
N ASP A 471 5.65 -20.69 20.06
CA ASP A 471 6.93 -20.74 20.78
C ASP A 471 7.68 -19.42 20.69
N ALA A 472 7.17 -18.40 21.38
CA ALA A 472 7.78 -17.08 21.38
C ALA A 472 9.13 -17.04 22.13
N GLN A 473 9.30 -17.84 23.19
CA GLN A 473 10.53 -17.89 23.98
C GLN A 473 11.67 -18.55 23.21
N GLY A 474 11.41 -19.72 22.59
CA GLY A 474 12.42 -20.40 21.78
C GLY A 474 12.83 -19.55 20.55
N LEU A 475 11.86 -18.88 19.91
CA LEU A 475 12.17 -17.97 18.80
C LEU A 475 13.00 -16.76 19.28
N ALA A 476 12.63 -16.13 20.41
CA ALA A 476 13.38 -15.00 20.97
C ALA A 476 14.83 -15.40 21.29
N GLN A 477 15.05 -16.58 21.84
CA GLN A 477 16.39 -17.08 22.13
C GLN A 477 17.23 -17.23 20.84
N LYS A 478 16.66 -17.82 19.79
CA LYS A 478 17.33 -17.98 18.48
C LYS A 478 17.68 -16.62 17.85
N LEU A 479 16.77 -15.63 17.94
CA LEU A 479 17.01 -14.28 17.42
C LEU A 479 18.12 -13.56 18.20
N LYS A 480 18.14 -13.72 19.53
CA LYS A 480 19.15 -13.08 20.40
C LYS A 480 20.53 -13.70 20.29
N SER A 481 20.62 -15.03 20.17
CA SER A 481 21.90 -15.73 20.03
C SER A 481 22.56 -15.47 18.67
N GLY A 482 21.76 -15.25 17.64
CA GLY A 482 22.26 -15.11 16.28
C GLY A 482 22.91 -16.38 15.70
N GLU A 483 22.79 -17.52 16.39
CA GLU A 483 23.36 -18.80 15.97
C GLU A 483 22.87 -19.22 14.58
N PRO A 484 23.68 -19.98 13.82
CA PRO A 484 23.24 -20.55 12.55
C PRO A 484 21.92 -21.29 12.66
N SER A 485 21.06 -21.17 11.64
CA SER A 485 19.75 -21.85 11.62
C SER A 485 19.76 -22.97 10.58
N PRO A 486 20.20 -24.19 10.95
CA PRO A 486 20.19 -25.33 10.03
C PRO A 486 18.76 -25.68 9.61
N ILE A 487 18.64 -26.27 8.42
CA ILE A 487 17.37 -26.74 7.87
C ILE A 487 17.45 -28.22 7.56
N THR A 488 16.35 -28.93 7.78
CA THR A 488 16.16 -30.32 7.40
C THR A 488 14.99 -30.43 6.44
N TYR A 489 15.19 -31.14 5.34
CA TYR A 489 14.16 -31.37 4.33
C TYR A 489 13.59 -32.79 4.43
N ALA A 490 12.29 -32.93 4.17
CA ALA A 490 11.63 -34.23 4.08
C ALA A 490 12.05 -35.04 2.84
N SER A 491 12.61 -34.38 1.81
CA SER A 491 13.10 -35.00 0.58
C SER A 491 14.44 -34.40 0.17
N PRO A 492 15.32 -35.15 -0.53
CA PRO A 492 16.57 -34.62 -1.04
C PRO A 492 16.38 -33.37 -1.89
N LYS A 493 17.33 -32.44 -1.77
CA LYS A 493 17.35 -31.19 -2.57
C LYS A 493 18.54 -31.20 -3.53
N PRO A 494 18.41 -30.52 -4.69
CA PRO A 494 19.52 -30.38 -5.63
C PRO A 494 20.74 -29.70 -5.00
N PRO A 495 21.99 -30.06 -5.43
CA PRO A 495 23.21 -29.50 -4.84
C PRO A 495 23.29 -27.97 -4.89
N GLU A 496 22.76 -27.34 -5.93
CA GLU A 496 22.73 -25.89 -6.07
C GLU A 496 21.85 -25.22 -5.01
N VAL A 497 20.76 -25.86 -4.57
CA VAL A 497 19.91 -25.39 -3.48
C VAL A 497 20.67 -25.47 -2.16
N LEU A 498 21.31 -26.61 -1.89
CA LEU A 498 22.08 -26.84 -0.65
C LEU A 498 23.26 -25.86 -0.52
N LYS A 499 23.93 -25.54 -1.64
CA LYS A 499 25.01 -24.55 -1.65
C LYS A 499 24.53 -23.14 -1.28
N VAL A 500 23.30 -22.77 -1.65
CA VAL A 500 22.68 -21.50 -1.24
C VAL A 500 22.27 -21.58 0.22
N ASP A 501 21.78 -22.74 0.69
CA ASP A 501 21.40 -22.95 2.09
C ASP A 501 22.56 -22.72 3.05
N GLU A 502 23.79 -23.15 2.70
CA GLU A 502 25.00 -22.88 3.50
C GLU A 502 25.16 -21.38 3.79
N ARG A 503 24.83 -20.52 2.81
CA ARG A 503 24.88 -19.07 2.98
C ARG A 503 23.72 -18.54 3.81
N ILE A 504 22.49 -19.02 3.54
CA ILE A 504 21.29 -18.63 4.28
C ILE A 504 21.42 -19.00 5.77
N ILE A 505 21.93 -20.19 6.08
CA ILE A 505 22.17 -20.66 7.45
C ILE A 505 23.05 -19.66 8.23
N GLN A 506 24.06 -19.08 7.58
CA GLN A 506 24.99 -18.14 8.17
C GLN A 506 24.58 -16.67 8.05
N GLN A 507 23.52 -16.37 7.27
CA GLN A 507 23.04 -15.00 7.07
C GLN A 507 22.68 -14.36 8.43
N LYS A 508 23.30 -13.25 8.76
CA LYS A 508 22.97 -12.49 9.96
C LYS A 508 21.65 -11.73 9.79
N LEU A 509 20.80 -11.81 10.79
CA LEU A 509 19.66 -10.89 10.89
C LEU A 509 20.11 -9.65 11.67
N PRO A 510 19.79 -8.44 11.22
CA PRO A 510 20.14 -7.20 11.92
C PRO A 510 19.27 -6.99 13.17
N VAL A 511 19.03 -8.04 13.95
CA VAL A 511 18.25 -7.99 15.18
C VAL A 511 19.17 -7.62 16.36
N ARG A 512 18.78 -6.59 17.10
CA ARG A 512 19.45 -6.22 18.33
C ARG A 512 18.94 -7.10 19.49
N PRO A 513 19.79 -7.85 20.18
CA PRO A 513 19.37 -8.78 21.24
C PRO A 513 18.56 -8.13 22.37
N ASP A 514 18.88 -6.87 22.70
CA ASP A 514 18.21 -6.07 23.74
C ASP A 514 16.84 -5.51 23.29
N ALA A 515 16.57 -5.54 21.97
CA ALA A 515 15.35 -4.98 21.36
C ALA A 515 14.34 -6.06 20.90
N VAL A 516 14.48 -7.30 21.40
CA VAL A 516 13.52 -8.38 21.17
C VAL A 516 12.46 -8.36 22.27
N GLN A 517 11.20 -8.15 21.88
CA GLN A 517 10.06 -8.07 22.80
C GLN A 517 9.06 -9.19 22.51
N ILE A 518 8.48 -9.77 23.56
CA ILE A 518 7.38 -10.74 23.47
C ILE A 518 6.14 -10.10 24.07
N VAL A 519 5.04 -10.15 23.32
CA VAL A 519 3.73 -9.64 23.74
C VAL A 519 2.67 -10.72 23.49
N PRO A 520 1.83 -11.07 24.46
CA PRO A 520 0.66 -11.92 24.22
C PRO A 520 -0.26 -11.25 23.21
N ALA A 521 -0.66 -11.98 22.15
CA ALA A 521 -1.59 -11.46 21.13
C ALA A 521 -2.93 -11.02 21.72
N SER A 522 -3.38 -11.67 22.81
CA SER A 522 -4.61 -11.30 23.52
C SER A 522 -4.58 -9.88 24.13
N GLY A 523 -3.41 -9.35 24.42
CA GLY A 523 -3.23 -7.97 24.91
C GLY A 523 -2.81 -6.96 23.83
N PHE A 524 -2.55 -7.41 22.62
CA PHE A 524 -2.14 -6.53 21.52
C PHE A 524 -3.32 -5.66 21.04
N MET A 525 -3.10 -4.37 20.82
CA MET A 525 -4.16 -3.38 20.52
C MET A 525 -5.26 -3.32 21.61
N GLU A 526 -4.89 -3.53 22.87
CA GLU A 526 -5.81 -3.32 24.00
C GLU A 526 -6.05 -1.83 24.23
N ARG A 527 -4.95 -1.03 24.15
CA ARG A 527 -4.94 0.43 24.32
C ARG A 527 -4.52 1.12 23.05
#